data_5798187a0cdfc004fbea281c62f56c05
#
_entry.id   5798187a0cdfc004fbea281c62f56c05
#
_cell.length_a   1.000
_cell.length_b   1.000
_cell.length_c   1.000
_cell.angle_alpha   90.00
_cell.angle_beta   90.00
_cell.angle_gamma   90.00
#
_symmetry.space_group_name_H-M   'P 1'
#
loop_
_entity.id
_entity.type
_entity.pdbx_description
1 polymer ?
#
loop_
_entity_poly.entity_id
_entity_poly.type
_entity_poly.pdbx_seq_one_letter_code
_entity_poly.pdbx_strand_id
1 'polypeptide(L)'
;MAKNLDIVNWENVFTHDVTFQEKKPTKWAFIEEFFVRDFYEKLYATYPKKDDSWFFETSNDKSAYRKWWAEENANDIPSNVEDPNFSEHWNTFHRYLFSDEFLANIRKFSGVPVTKVKSLGFMLLTRGGYQLPHIHNVGPSTLILMLYFTKYWSKGDPGGTYITPEEDESKMIFEPYNLDNSGIIFHDGPHAGHGVRYITKDVERLAIQIYFEEYSPETGWSAHTIKIELKEI
;
A
#
# COMPACT_ATOMS: atom_id res chain seq x y z
N MET A 1 24.26 -22.49 5.51
CA MET A 1 22.82 -22.27 5.34
C MET A 1 22.58 -20.79 5.65
N ALA A 2 22.18 -20.01 4.66
CA ALA A 2 21.78 -18.61 4.89
C ALA A 2 20.55 -18.65 5.83
N LYS A 3 20.60 -17.93 6.95
CA LYS A 3 19.41 -17.70 7.79
C LYS A 3 18.35 -17.09 6.87
N ASN A 4 17.19 -17.75 6.75
CA ASN A 4 16.02 -17.07 6.17
C ASN A 4 15.87 -15.75 6.93
N LEU A 5 15.96 -14.66 6.23
CA LEU A 5 15.79 -13.34 6.83
C LEU A 5 14.29 -13.15 7.02
N ASP A 6 13.82 -13.22 8.26
CA ASP A 6 12.43 -12.93 8.58
C ASP A 6 12.19 -11.43 8.31
N ILE A 7 11.46 -11.14 7.23
CA ILE A 7 11.18 -9.78 6.75
C ILE A 7 9.85 -9.29 7.32
N VAL A 8 8.79 -10.04 7.09
CA VAL A 8 7.43 -9.74 7.54
C VAL A 8 7.07 -10.60 8.75
N ASN A 9 6.43 -10.01 9.72
CA ASN A 9 5.92 -10.69 10.90
C ASN A 9 4.60 -11.41 10.57
N TRP A 10 4.69 -12.48 9.77
CA TRP A 10 3.51 -13.21 9.30
C TRP A 10 2.68 -13.81 10.43
N GLU A 11 3.29 -14.20 11.53
CA GLU A 11 2.56 -14.69 12.71
C GLU A 11 1.57 -13.61 13.19
N ASN A 12 2.04 -12.38 13.33
CA ASN A 12 1.20 -11.25 13.72
C ASN A 12 0.18 -10.89 12.62
N VAL A 13 0.60 -10.84 11.35
CA VAL A 13 -0.29 -10.53 10.21
C VAL A 13 -1.49 -11.48 10.18
N PHE A 14 -1.28 -12.78 10.33
CA PHE A 14 -2.34 -13.78 10.29
C PHE A 14 -3.32 -13.72 11.48
N THR A 15 -3.01 -13.02 12.56
CA THR A 15 -4.01 -12.79 13.63
C THR A 15 -5.20 -11.95 13.18
N HIS A 16 -5.07 -11.26 12.04
CA HIS A 16 -6.09 -10.38 11.48
C HIS A 16 -6.86 -10.98 10.28
N ASP A 17 -6.52 -12.18 9.80
CA ASP A 17 -7.03 -12.74 8.56
C ASP A 17 -8.55 -13.00 8.57
N VAL A 18 -9.06 -13.66 9.60
CA VAL A 18 -10.50 -13.93 9.77
C VAL A 18 -11.28 -12.62 9.82
N THR A 19 -10.80 -11.67 10.64
CA THR A 19 -11.47 -10.37 10.78
C THR A 19 -11.46 -9.60 9.44
N PHE A 20 -10.37 -9.67 8.68
CA PHE A 20 -10.29 -9.06 7.36
C PHE A 20 -11.30 -9.69 6.40
N GLN A 21 -11.32 -11.03 6.30
CA GLN A 21 -12.15 -11.73 5.32
C GLN A 21 -13.65 -11.58 5.57
N GLU A 22 -14.06 -11.45 6.83
CA GLU A 22 -15.48 -11.32 7.21
C GLU A 22 -15.99 -9.87 7.25
N LYS A 23 -15.10 -8.89 7.22
CA LYS A 23 -15.47 -7.46 7.39
C LYS A 23 -16.37 -6.94 6.27
N LYS A 24 -17.35 -6.14 6.65
CA LYS A 24 -18.34 -5.49 5.76
C LYS A 24 -18.42 -3.98 6.06
N PRO A 25 -18.79 -3.14 5.12
CA PRO A 25 -19.11 -3.39 3.71
C PRO A 25 -17.87 -3.63 2.85
N THR A 26 -16.67 -3.25 3.32
CA THR A 26 -15.40 -3.50 2.66
C THR A 26 -14.44 -4.22 3.60
N LYS A 27 -13.52 -4.99 3.03
CA LYS A 27 -12.48 -5.71 3.77
C LYS A 27 -11.29 -4.79 3.99
N TRP A 28 -10.86 -4.67 5.24
CA TRP A 28 -9.64 -3.96 5.61
C TRP A 28 -9.09 -4.46 6.93
N ALA A 29 -7.78 -4.35 7.14
CA ALA A 29 -7.12 -4.58 8.41
C ALA A 29 -6.01 -3.55 8.61
N PHE A 30 -5.88 -3.08 9.84
CA PHE A 30 -4.73 -2.31 10.29
C PHE A 30 -3.85 -3.23 11.13
N ILE A 31 -2.57 -3.29 10.78
CA ILE A 31 -1.61 -4.24 11.32
C ILE A 31 -0.42 -3.44 11.86
N GLU A 32 -0.25 -3.44 13.17
CA GLU A 32 0.94 -2.90 13.82
C GLU A 32 2.07 -3.95 13.78
N GLU A 33 3.32 -3.54 13.86
CA GLU A 33 4.48 -4.44 13.77
C GLU A 33 4.45 -5.38 12.54
N PHE A 34 4.16 -4.79 11.37
CA PHE A 34 4.08 -5.52 10.10
C PHE A 34 5.39 -6.20 9.72
N PHE A 35 6.50 -5.49 9.84
CA PHE A 35 7.83 -6.07 9.64
C PHE A 35 8.40 -6.59 10.95
N VAL A 36 9.30 -7.57 10.86
CA VAL A 36 10.21 -7.87 11.98
C VAL A 36 11.02 -6.62 12.32
N ARG A 37 11.07 -6.25 13.61
CA ARG A 37 11.59 -4.95 14.07
C ARG A 37 12.99 -4.64 13.52
N ASP A 38 13.92 -5.59 13.58
CA ASP A 38 15.30 -5.40 13.11
C ASP A 38 15.38 -5.12 11.60
N PHE A 39 14.48 -5.69 10.82
CA PHE A 39 14.41 -5.43 9.39
C PHE A 39 13.77 -4.07 9.10
N TYR A 40 12.69 -3.76 9.82
CA TYR A 40 12.04 -2.45 9.73
C TYR A 40 13.01 -1.29 9.98
N GLU A 41 13.82 -1.35 11.05
CA GLU A 41 14.76 -0.27 11.38
C GLU A 41 15.78 -0.03 10.24
N LYS A 42 16.15 -1.06 9.50
CA LYS A 42 17.04 -0.93 8.34
C LYS A 42 16.32 -0.28 7.14
N LEU A 43 15.06 -0.64 6.90
CA LEU A 43 14.23 0.02 5.88
C LEU A 43 14.01 1.50 6.25
N TYR A 44 13.65 1.78 7.51
CA TYR A 44 13.44 3.12 8.01
C TYR A 44 14.67 4.00 7.87
N ALA A 45 15.84 3.51 8.32
CA ALA A 45 17.09 4.24 8.25
C ALA A 45 17.55 4.57 6.83
N THR A 46 17.08 3.80 5.84
CA THR A 46 17.43 3.97 4.43
C THR A 46 16.23 4.32 3.56
N TYR A 47 15.13 4.80 4.17
CA TYR A 47 13.98 5.32 3.40
C TYR A 47 14.45 6.45 2.48
N PRO A 48 14.04 6.46 1.18
CA PRO A 48 14.54 7.45 0.22
C PRO A 48 14.27 8.87 0.69
N LYS A 49 15.32 9.66 0.79
CA LYS A 49 15.19 11.10 1.09
C LYS A 49 14.60 11.81 -0.12
N LYS A 50 13.83 12.87 0.17
CA LYS A 50 13.27 13.70 -0.89
C LYS A 50 14.40 14.42 -1.63
N ASP A 51 14.44 14.23 -2.94
CA ASP A 51 15.32 14.86 -3.91
C ASP A 51 14.57 15.17 -5.22
N ASP A 52 15.28 15.57 -6.26
CA ASP A 52 14.70 15.94 -7.56
C ASP A 52 14.08 14.75 -8.32
N SER A 53 14.31 13.52 -7.88
CA SER A 53 13.67 12.32 -8.45
C SER A 53 12.26 12.06 -7.92
N TRP A 54 11.81 12.85 -6.94
CA TRP A 54 10.45 12.76 -6.44
C TRP A 54 9.50 13.61 -7.29
N PHE A 55 8.46 13.00 -7.79
CA PHE A 55 7.40 13.68 -8.50
C PHE A 55 6.40 14.31 -7.50
N PHE A 56 6.15 15.60 -7.64
CA PHE A 56 5.11 16.27 -6.88
C PHE A 56 3.77 16.14 -7.62
N GLU A 57 2.90 15.31 -7.08
CA GLU A 57 1.55 15.10 -7.57
C GLU A 57 0.61 16.07 -6.88
N THR A 58 0.11 17.05 -7.62
CA THR A 58 -0.83 18.06 -7.10
C THR A 58 -2.00 18.23 -8.06
N SER A 59 -3.19 18.26 -7.49
CA SER A 59 -4.47 18.47 -8.19
C SER A 59 -5.50 18.96 -7.16
N ASN A 60 -6.76 19.14 -7.56
CA ASN A 60 -7.82 19.52 -6.65
C ASN A 60 -8.14 18.44 -5.60
N ASP A 61 -7.76 17.20 -5.85
CA ASP A 61 -8.07 16.03 -5.03
C ASP A 61 -6.89 15.48 -4.22
N LYS A 62 -5.67 15.93 -4.48
CA LYS A 62 -4.48 15.45 -3.76
C LYS A 62 -3.28 16.40 -3.81
N SER A 63 -2.42 16.27 -2.80
CA SER A 63 -1.12 16.94 -2.70
C SER A 63 -0.14 16.00 -2.01
N ALA A 64 0.74 15.35 -2.77
CA ALA A 64 1.69 14.34 -2.28
C ALA A 64 2.94 14.27 -3.17
N TYR A 65 4.05 13.83 -2.59
CA TYR A 65 5.24 13.45 -3.35
C TYR A 65 5.24 11.94 -3.58
N ARG A 66 5.65 11.54 -4.79
CA ARG A 66 5.76 10.14 -5.22
C ARG A 66 7.13 9.84 -5.76
N LYS A 67 7.61 8.63 -5.51
CA LYS A 67 8.79 8.06 -6.15
C LYS A 67 8.52 6.60 -6.48
N TRP A 68 8.73 6.22 -7.72
CA TRP A 68 8.50 4.86 -8.19
C TRP A 68 9.77 4.03 -8.11
N TRP A 69 9.62 2.73 -7.95
CA TRP A 69 10.72 1.78 -8.06
C TRP A 69 11.19 1.72 -9.51
N ALA A 70 12.52 1.80 -9.74
CA ALA A 70 13.15 1.71 -11.05
C ALA A 70 12.48 2.58 -12.15
N GLU A 71 11.81 3.68 -11.77
CA GLU A 71 11.06 4.56 -12.69
C GLU A 71 9.97 3.80 -13.47
N GLU A 72 9.49 2.67 -12.95
CA GLU A 72 8.49 1.83 -13.60
C GLU A 72 7.18 2.58 -13.83
N ASN A 73 6.58 2.35 -15.00
CA ASN A 73 5.28 2.87 -15.34
C ASN A 73 4.18 2.00 -14.72
N ALA A 74 3.14 2.62 -14.14
CA ALA A 74 2.02 1.91 -13.53
C ALA A 74 1.23 0.99 -14.49
N ASN A 75 1.45 1.10 -15.80
CA ASN A 75 0.82 0.26 -16.82
C ASN A 75 1.67 -0.95 -17.23
N ASP A 76 2.94 -0.96 -16.88
CA ASP A 76 3.84 -2.07 -17.19
C ASP A 76 3.67 -3.19 -16.16
N ILE A 77 4.07 -4.39 -16.52
CA ILE A 77 4.20 -5.48 -15.56
C ILE A 77 5.50 -5.24 -14.79
N PRO A 78 5.45 -4.92 -13.49
CA PRO A 78 6.65 -4.63 -12.74
C PRO A 78 7.61 -5.82 -12.77
N SER A 79 8.88 -5.53 -12.97
CA SER A 79 9.94 -6.52 -12.96
C SER A 79 10.56 -6.66 -11.57
N ASN A 80 11.04 -7.85 -11.24
CA ASN A 80 11.82 -8.06 -10.02
C ASN A 80 13.29 -7.68 -10.23
N VAL A 81 13.52 -6.43 -10.64
CA VAL A 81 14.84 -5.88 -10.92
C VAL A 81 15.32 -5.05 -9.73
N GLU A 82 16.55 -5.30 -9.30
CA GLU A 82 17.20 -4.48 -8.29
C GLU A 82 17.48 -3.07 -8.83
N ASP A 83 17.24 -2.08 -8.01
CA ASP A 83 17.57 -0.69 -8.31
C ASP A 83 18.74 -0.23 -7.44
N PRO A 84 19.91 0.10 -8.02
CA PRO A 84 21.09 0.52 -7.28
C PRO A 84 20.91 1.86 -6.54
N ASN A 85 19.87 2.63 -6.85
CA ASN A 85 19.54 3.87 -6.14
C ASN A 85 18.89 3.61 -4.76
N PHE A 86 18.48 2.37 -4.48
CA PHE A 86 17.96 1.97 -3.18
C PHE A 86 18.97 1.11 -2.41
N SER A 87 18.84 1.07 -1.09
CA SER A 87 19.69 0.24 -0.25
C SER A 87 19.49 -1.25 -0.53
N GLU A 88 20.48 -2.07 -0.13
CA GLU A 88 20.37 -3.53 -0.19
C GLU A 88 19.12 -4.05 0.57
N HIS A 89 18.73 -3.39 1.67
CA HIS A 89 17.55 -3.79 2.43
C HIS A 89 16.25 -3.53 1.66
N TRP A 90 16.15 -2.41 0.94
CA TRP A 90 15.03 -2.13 0.06
C TRP A 90 15.00 -3.10 -1.13
N ASN A 91 16.14 -3.40 -1.74
CA ASN A 91 16.24 -4.40 -2.81
C ASN A 91 15.87 -5.81 -2.30
N THR A 92 16.26 -6.15 -1.08
CA THR A 92 15.88 -7.41 -0.44
C THR A 92 14.36 -7.49 -0.19
N PHE A 93 13.76 -6.42 0.31
CA PHE A 93 12.29 -6.36 0.48
C PHE A 93 11.58 -6.43 -0.87
N HIS A 94 12.04 -5.70 -1.87
CA HIS A 94 11.47 -5.73 -3.22
C HIS A 94 11.50 -7.16 -3.79
N ARG A 95 12.64 -7.83 -3.76
CA ARG A 95 12.78 -9.21 -4.21
C ARG A 95 11.85 -10.17 -3.47
N TYR A 96 11.70 -10.00 -2.15
CA TYR A 96 10.78 -10.79 -1.34
C TYR A 96 9.32 -10.50 -1.70
N LEU A 97 8.94 -9.25 -1.90
CA LEU A 97 7.60 -8.83 -2.31
C LEU A 97 7.12 -9.53 -3.59
N PHE A 98 8.02 -9.78 -4.54
CA PHE A 98 7.74 -10.47 -5.81
C PHE A 98 7.87 -11.99 -5.72
N SER A 99 8.17 -12.56 -4.56
CA SER A 99 8.29 -14.01 -4.39
C SER A 99 6.93 -14.69 -4.34
N ASP A 100 6.92 -15.97 -4.77
CA ASP A 100 5.73 -16.84 -4.65
C ASP A 100 5.28 -16.98 -3.19
N GLU A 101 6.23 -17.01 -2.25
CA GLU A 101 5.98 -17.09 -0.81
C GLU A 101 5.17 -15.89 -0.33
N PHE A 102 5.62 -14.66 -0.64
CA PHE A 102 4.92 -13.45 -0.24
C PHE A 102 3.50 -13.40 -0.82
N LEU A 103 3.36 -13.64 -2.11
CA LEU A 103 2.08 -13.66 -2.80
C LEU A 103 1.14 -14.76 -2.29
N ALA A 104 1.68 -15.95 -1.94
CA ALA A 104 0.90 -17.01 -1.32
C ALA A 104 0.39 -16.60 0.06
N ASN A 105 1.21 -15.94 0.87
CA ASN A 105 0.81 -15.42 2.18
C ASN A 105 -0.25 -14.31 2.07
N ILE A 106 -0.14 -13.41 1.10
CA ILE A 106 -1.17 -12.37 0.85
C ILE A 106 -2.50 -13.02 0.42
N ARG A 107 -2.49 -14.02 -0.47
CA ARG A 107 -3.70 -14.75 -0.84
C ARG A 107 -4.33 -15.49 0.34
N LYS A 108 -3.52 -16.16 1.15
CA LYS A 108 -3.98 -16.85 2.35
C LYS A 108 -4.62 -15.88 3.35
N PHE A 109 -3.98 -14.75 3.60
CA PHE A 109 -4.47 -13.70 4.48
C PHE A 109 -5.80 -13.11 3.98
N SER A 110 -5.85 -12.71 2.73
CA SER A 110 -6.96 -11.89 2.20
C SER A 110 -8.12 -12.71 1.63
N GLY A 111 -7.88 -13.94 1.18
CA GLY A 111 -8.83 -14.70 0.38
C GLY A 111 -9.06 -14.11 -1.03
N VAL A 112 -8.24 -13.14 -1.47
CA VAL A 112 -8.34 -12.51 -2.80
C VAL A 112 -7.33 -13.16 -3.75
N PRO A 113 -7.72 -13.53 -4.99
CA PRO A 113 -6.88 -14.31 -5.90
C PRO A 113 -5.84 -13.46 -6.64
N VAL A 114 -5.13 -12.59 -5.93
CA VAL A 114 -4.05 -11.79 -6.52
C VAL A 114 -2.90 -12.69 -6.97
N THR A 115 -2.32 -12.40 -8.12
CA THR A 115 -1.23 -13.20 -8.69
C THR A 115 0.06 -12.42 -8.87
N LYS A 116 -0.01 -11.08 -8.90
CA LYS A 116 1.16 -10.22 -9.10
C LYS A 116 1.10 -8.93 -8.29
N VAL A 117 2.27 -8.39 -8.01
CA VAL A 117 2.43 -6.98 -7.66
C VAL A 117 2.21 -6.17 -8.93
N LYS A 118 1.29 -5.20 -8.88
CA LYS A 118 0.99 -4.31 -10.01
C LYS A 118 1.83 -3.04 -9.97
N SER A 119 2.05 -2.51 -8.78
CA SER A 119 2.92 -1.34 -8.60
C SER A 119 3.45 -1.24 -7.18
N LEU A 120 4.61 -0.60 -7.04
CA LEU A 120 5.24 -0.22 -5.78
C LEU A 120 5.68 1.24 -5.87
N GLY A 121 5.16 2.08 -4.99
CA GLY A 121 5.50 3.50 -4.94
C GLY A 121 5.78 4.00 -3.53
N PHE A 122 6.83 4.80 -3.38
CA PHE A 122 7.11 5.55 -2.17
C PHE A 122 6.24 6.81 -2.15
N MET A 123 5.76 7.17 -0.98
CA MET A 123 4.92 8.34 -0.76
C MET A 123 5.48 9.19 0.38
N LEU A 124 5.53 10.49 0.16
CA LEU A 124 5.85 11.46 1.18
C LEU A 124 4.78 12.57 1.16
N LEU A 125 4.14 12.77 2.30
CA LEU A 125 3.27 13.91 2.52
C LEU A 125 3.86 14.76 3.65
N THR A 126 3.85 16.06 3.44
CA THR A 126 4.26 17.05 4.44
C THR A 126 3.05 17.84 4.91
N ARG A 127 3.26 18.83 5.76
CA ARG A 127 2.21 19.78 6.12
C ARG A 127 1.54 20.33 4.86
N GLY A 128 0.23 20.32 4.81
CA GLY A 128 -0.57 20.68 3.65
C GLY A 128 -0.83 19.54 2.67
N GLY A 129 -0.22 18.38 2.88
CA GLY A 129 -0.49 17.18 2.08
C GLY A 129 -1.85 16.57 2.43
N TYR A 130 -2.53 16.04 1.43
CA TYR A 130 -3.84 15.38 1.57
C TYR A 130 -4.14 14.52 0.36
N GLN A 131 -5.16 13.68 0.50
CA GLN A 131 -5.82 13.01 -0.61
C GLN A 131 -7.31 12.90 -0.28
N LEU A 132 -8.17 13.48 -1.12
CA LEU A 132 -9.62 13.38 -0.94
C LEU A 132 -10.09 11.93 -1.05
N PRO A 133 -11.21 11.59 -0.42
CA PRO A 133 -11.76 10.25 -0.50
C PRO A 133 -12.15 9.91 -1.95
N HIS A 134 -11.74 8.73 -2.39
CA HIS A 134 -12.02 8.24 -3.74
C HIS A 134 -12.16 6.72 -3.73
N ILE A 135 -12.87 6.21 -4.73
CA ILE A 135 -13.07 4.79 -5.00
C ILE A 135 -12.54 4.50 -6.40
N HIS A 136 -11.68 3.50 -6.52
CA HIS A 136 -11.15 3.13 -7.83
C HIS A 136 -12.15 2.33 -8.67
N ASN A 137 -13.13 1.70 -8.02
CA ASN A 137 -14.12 0.84 -8.66
C ASN A 137 -13.47 -0.20 -9.60
N VAL A 138 -12.45 -0.84 -9.11
CA VAL A 138 -11.74 -1.93 -9.78
C VAL A 138 -12.33 -3.28 -9.36
N GLY A 139 -12.03 -4.32 -10.11
CA GLY A 139 -12.62 -5.64 -9.89
C GLY A 139 -12.29 -6.31 -8.56
N PRO A 140 -12.85 -7.50 -8.33
CA PRO A 140 -12.80 -8.20 -7.06
C PRO A 140 -11.41 -8.77 -6.71
N SER A 141 -10.44 -8.64 -7.59
CA SER A 141 -9.11 -9.25 -7.46
C SER A 141 -8.00 -8.24 -7.23
N THR A 142 -8.31 -7.09 -6.59
CA THR A 142 -7.34 -6.03 -6.31
C THR A 142 -7.22 -5.77 -4.81
N LEU A 143 -5.97 -5.72 -4.32
CA LEU A 143 -5.64 -5.34 -2.94
C LEU A 143 -4.68 -4.15 -2.93
N ILE A 144 -4.86 -3.28 -1.96
CA ILE A 144 -3.92 -2.19 -1.66
C ILE A 144 -3.33 -2.43 -0.28
N LEU A 145 -2.02 -2.34 -0.18
CA LEU A 145 -1.27 -2.37 1.06
C LEU A 145 -0.48 -1.06 1.19
N MET A 146 -0.80 -0.30 2.23
CA MET A 146 -0.02 0.88 2.64
C MET A 146 0.84 0.50 3.84
N LEU A 147 2.15 0.66 3.75
CA LEU A 147 3.09 0.44 4.86
C LEU A 147 3.71 1.77 5.29
N TYR A 148 3.78 2.01 6.59
CA TYR A 148 4.16 3.30 7.15
C TYR A 148 5.54 3.27 7.81
N PHE A 149 6.24 4.40 7.67
CA PHE A 149 7.61 4.60 8.15
C PHE A 149 7.76 5.92 8.90
N THR A 150 6.72 6.34 9.63
CA THR A 150 6.73 7.62 10.37
C THR A 150 6.65 7.39 11.86
N LYS A 151 7.71 7.68 12.57
CA LYS A 151 7.78 7.58 14.05
C LYS A 151 7.05 8.75 14.71
N TYR A 152 6.65 8.55 15.97
CA TYR A 152 6.05 9.58 16.83
C TYR A 152 4.69 10.13 16.35
N TRP A 153 3.94 9.33 15.61
CA TRP A 153 2.56 9.66 15.23
C TRP A 153 1.63 9.41 16.42
N SER A 154 0.70 10.33 16.68
CA SER A 154 -0.24 10.22 17.79
C SER A 154 -1.66 9.90 17.29
N LYS A 155 -2.40 9.14 18.08
CA LYS A 155 -3.82 8.85 17.78
C LYS A 155 -4.60 10.16 17.61
N GLY A 156 -5.31 10.28 16.48
CA GLY A 156 -6.08 11.47 16.12
C GLY A 156 -5.33 12.46 15.24
N ASP A 157 -4.01 12.30 15.06
CA ASP A 157 -3.28 13.06 14.06
C ASP A 157 -3.72 12.68 12.65
N PRO A 158 -3.98 13.64 11.77
CA PRO A 158 -4.35 13.35 10.38
C PRO A 158 -3.14 12.83 9.60
N GLY A 159 -3.33 11.81 8.75
CA GLY A 159 -2.27 11.34 7.85
C GLY A 159 -2.20 9.84 7.60
N GLY A 160 -2.86 9.02 8.40
CA GLY A 160 -3.12 7.63 8.04
C GLY A 160 -4.03 7.57 6.80
N THR A 161 -3.86 6.54 5.97
CA THR A 161 -4.84 6.29 4.90
C THR A 161 -6.12 5.77 5.52
N TYR A 162 -7.13 6.63 5.63
CA TYR A 162 -8.41 6.25 6.22
C TYR A 162 -9.26 5.43 5.26
N ILE A 163 -10.21 4.69 5.82
CA ILE A 163 -11.21 3.90 5.10
C ILE A 163 -12.59 4.50 5.33
N THR A 164 -13.34 4.62 4.26
CA THR A 164 -14.76 5.04 4.25
C THR A 164 -15.54 4.17 3.27
N PRO A 165 -16.84 3.88 3.51
CA PRO A 165 -17.64 3.09 2.57
C PRO A 165 -18.05 3.86 1.30
N GLU A 166 -17.86 5.17 1.29
CA GLU A 166 -18.24 6.08 0.20
C GLU A 166 -17.11 7.12 -0.04
N GLU A 167 -17.24 7.94 -1.07
CA GLU A 167 -16.32 9.08 -1.32
C GLU A 167 -16.67 10.29 -0.43
N ASP A 168 -16.78 10.04 0.88
CA ASP A 168 -17.15 11.03 1.88
C ASP A 168 -16.33 10.85 3.16
N GLU A 169 -15.42 11.78 3.44
CA GLU A 169 -14.57 11.76 4.63
C GLU A 169 -15.37 11.76 5.94
N SER A 170 -16.54 12.39 5.96
CA SER A 170 -17.41 12.42 7.15
C SER A 170 -17.94 11.04 7.56
N LYS A 171 -17.89 10.08 6.65
CA LYS A 171 -18.29 8.68 6.86
C LYS A 171 -17.12 7.75 7.15
N MET A 172 -15.96 8.31 7.46
CA MET A 172 -14.76 7.55 7.80
C MET A 172 -15.04 6.55 8.93
N ILE A 173 -14.71 5.28 8.69
CA ILE A 173 -14.90 4.18 9.65
C ILE A 173 -13.62 3.81 10.38
N PHE A 174 -12.46 4.17 9.82
CA PHE A 174 -11.16 3.92 10.43
C PHE A 174 -10.09 4.83 9.85
N GLU A 175 -9.13 5.24 10.68
CA GLU A 175 -7.88 5.88 10.27
C GLU A 175 -6.73 5.30 11.09
N PRO A 176 -5.61 4.91 10.46
CA PRO A 176 -4.40 4.50 11.15
C PRO A 176 -3.90 5.54 12.15
N TYR A 177 -3.69 5.11 13.39
CA TYR A 177 -3.27 5.98 14.50
C TYR A 177 -1.81 5.79 14.90
N ASN A 178 -1.15 4.78 14.36
CA ASN A 178 0.27 4.51 14.53
C ASN A 178 0.89 4.33 13.14
N LEU A 179 1.87 5.14 12.79
CA LEU A 179 2.54 5.08 11.49
C LEU A 179 4.01 4.60 11.61
N ASP A 180 4.36 3.96 12.74
CA ASP A 180 5.67 3.32 12.97
C ASP A 180 5.55 1.81 12.81
N ASN A 181 6.19 1.23 11.81
CA ASN A 181 6.15 -0.21 11.51
C ASN A 181 4.74 -0.79 11.44
N SER A 182 3.85 -0.10 10.78
CA SER A 182 2.47 -0.53 10.65
C SER A 182 2.01 -0.49 9.20
N GLY A 183 0.86 -1.07 8.93
CA GLY A 183 0.26 -1.03 7.60
C GLY A 183 -1.24 -1.13 7.65
N ILE A 184 -1.88 -0.64 6.61
CA ILE A 184 -3.28 -0.92 6.32
C ILE A 184 -3.38 -1.65 4.99
N ILE A 185 -4.07 -2.79 5.00
CA ILE A 185 -4.42 -3.54 3.80
C ILE A 185 -5.92 -3.48 3.60
N PHE A 186 -6.36 -3.27 2.38
CA PHE A 186 -7.78 -3.28 2.05
C PHE A 186 -8.03 -3.80 0.64
N HIS A 187 -9.23 -4.38 0.47
CA HIS A 187 -9.73 -4.83 -0.81
C HIS A 187 -10.28 -3.62 -1.57
N ASP A 188 -9.74 -3.36 -2.75
CA ASP A 188 -10.11 -2.21 -3.56
C ASP A 188 -11.37 -2.53 -4.38
N GLY A 189 -12.49 -2.06 -3.91
CA GLY A 189 -13.80 -2.35 -4.47
C GLY A 189 -14.80 -1.20 -4.26
N PRO A 190 -16.08 -1.39 -4.63
CA PRO A 190 -17.05 -0.30 -4.72
C PRO A 190 -17.42 0.37 -3.38
N HIS A 191 -17.00 -0.22 -2.26
CA HIS A 191 -17.20 0.33 -0.91
C HIS A 191 -15.88 0.57 -0.18
N ALA A 192 -14.79 0.67 -0.91
CA ALA A 192 -13.44 0.88 -0.39
C ALA A 192 -12.96 2.32 -0.63
N GLY A 193 -13.81 3.29 -0.30
CA GLY A 193 -13.39 4.68 -0.29
C GLY A 193 -12.22 4.88 0.67
N HIS A 194 -11.22 5.62 0.24
CA HIS A 194 -10.03 5.89 1.05
C HIS A 194 -9.40 7.22 0.67
N GLY A 195 -8.65 7.78 1.59
CA GLY A 195 -7.98 9.05 1.40
C GLY A 195 -6.99 9.33 2.53
N VAL A 196 -6.46 10.54 2.55
CA VAL A 196 -5.58 11.03 3.62
C VAL A 196 -6.07 12.41 4.02
N ARG A 197 -6.43 12.58 5.30
CA ARG A 197 -6.84 13.88 5.83
C ARG A 197 -5.71 14.90 5.70
N TYR A 198 -6.08 16.17 5.55
CA TYR A 198 -5.13 17.28 5.47
C TYR A 198 -4.16 17.27 6.65
N ILE A 199 -2.85 17.17 6.36
CA ILE A 199 -1.80 17.13 7.38
C ILE A 199 -1.55 18.54 7.90
N THR A 200 -1.85 18.74 9.17
CA THR A 200 -1.70 20.04 9.85
C THR A 200 -0.37 20.20 10.56
N LYS A 201 0.32 19.10 10.85
CA LYS A 201 1.60 19.08 11.54
C LYS A 201 2.77 19.27 10.57
N ASP A 202 3.86 19.84 11.09
CA ASP A 202 5.12 19.97 10.37
C ASP A 202 5.94 18.68 10.52
N VAL A 203 5.56 17.68 9.72
CA VAL A 203 6.11 16.32 9.74
C VAL A 203 6.25 15.79 8.33
N GLU A 204 7.09 14.77 8.16
CA GLU A 204 7.16 13.95 6.95
C GLU A 204 6.41 12.64 7.20
N ARG A 205 5.28 12.47 6.53
CA ARG A 205 4.53 11.22 6.55
C ARG A 205 5.07 10.31 5.45
N LEU A 206 5.84 9.32 5.84
CA LEU A 206 6.51 8.37 4.96
C LEU A 206 5.70 7.08 4.85
N ALA A 207 5.43 6.64 3.63
CA ALA A 207 4.76 5.37 3.38
C ALA A 207 5.18 4.78 2.03
N ILE A 208 4.95 3.49 1.87
CA ILE A 208 4.92 2.85 0.55
C ILE A 208 3.51 2.37 0.26
N GLN A 209 3.14 2.44 -1.00
CA GLN A 209 1.89 1.93 -1.53
C GLN A 209 2.18 0.78 -2.48
N ILE A 210 1.54 -0.35 -2.24
CA ILE A 210 1.69 -1.56 -3.03
C ILE A 210 0.32 -1.99 -3.52
N TYR A 211 0.19 -2.15 -4.84
CA TYR A 211 -0.99 -2.73 -5.46
C TYR A 211 -0.73 -4.17 -5.83
N PHE A 212 -1.68 -5.04 -5.50
CA PHE A 212 -1.70 -6.43 -5.95
C PHE A 212 -2.95 -6.62 -6.79
N GLU A 213 -2.82 -7.36 -7.87
CA GLU A 213 -3.94 -7.67 -8.75
C GLU A 213 -3.76 -9.06 -9.37
N GLU A 214 -4.87 -9.64 -9.81
CA GLU A 214 -4.85 -10.82 -10.64
C GLU A 214 -4.42 -10.43 -12.06
N TYR A 215 -3.50 -11.20 -12.60
CA TYR A 215 -2.97 -11.03 -13.95
C TYR A 215 -2.90 -12.37 -14.67
N SER A 216 -3.33 -12.40 -15.92
CA SER A 216 -3.04 -13.52 -16.81
C SER A 216 -2.39 -13.03 -18.10
N PRO A 217 -1.52 -13.83 -18.73
CA PRO A 217 -0.95 -13.47 -20.03
C PRO A 217 -2.00 -13.28 -21.13
N GLU A 218 -3.14 -13.96 -21.02
CA GLU A 218 -4.23 -13.98 -22.01
C GLU A 218 -5.12 -12.74 -21.92
N THR A 219 -5.42 -12.29 -20.71
CA THR A 219 -6.40 -11.21 -20.46
C THR A 219 -5.78 -9.93 -19.89
N GLY A 220 -4.50 -9.98 -19.47
CA GLY A 220 -3.84 -8.87 -18.78
C GLY A 220 -4.31 -8.73 -17.33
N TRP A 221 -4.36 -7.49 -16.84
CA TRP A 221 -4.83 -7.15 -15.50
C TRP A 221 -6.35 -7.24 -15.38
N SER A 222 -6.86 -7.86 -14.32
CA SER A 222 -8.31 -8.09 -14.11
C SER A 222 -9.13 -6.80 -14.10
N ALA A 223 -8.61 -5.72 -13.53
CA ALA A 223 -9.29 -4.42 -13.53
C ALA A 223 -9.45 -3.80 -14.93
N HIS A 224 -8.57 -4.12 -15.88
CA HIS A 224 -8.68 -3.64 -17.26
C HIS A 224 -9.86 -4.32 -17.99
N THR A 225 -10.04 -5.61 -17.79
CA THR A 225 -11.13 -6.39 -18.40
C THR A 225 -12.50 -5.84 -17.97
N ILE A 226 -12.69 -5.55 -16.68
CA ILE A 226 -13.94 -5.00 -16.17
C ILE A 226 -14.26 -3.61 -16.74
N LYS A 227 -13.24 -2.76 -16.92
CA LYS A 227 -13.43 -1.44 -17.54
C LYS A 227 -13.87 -1.52 -19.01
N ILE A 228 -13.49 -2.56 -19.72
CA ILE A 228 -13.91 -2.80 -21.10
C ILE A 228 -15.40 -3.22 -21.12
N GLU A 229 -15.79 -4.16 -20.29
CA GLU A 229 -17.19 -4.63 -20.18
C GLU A 229 -18.17 -3.52 -19.79
N LEU A 230 -17.77 -2.59 -18.92
CA LEU A 230 -18.60 -1.44 -18.51
C LEU A 230 -18.72 -0.35 -19.60
N LYS A 231 -17.85 -0.33 -20.61
CA LYS A 231 -17.93 0.62 -21.72
C LYS A 231 -18.80 0.15 -22.88
N GLU A 232 -19.16 -1.11 -22.90
CA GLU A 232 -20.03 -1.71 -23.94
C GLU A 232 -21.51 -1.79 -23.53
N ILE A 233 -21.85 -1.30 -22.34
CA ILE A 233 -23.21 -1.16 -21.82
C ILE A 233 -23.67 0.31 -21.92
#